data_25bc13659da4b0ff883465b349bd85ba
#
_entry.id   25bc13659da4b0ff883465b349bd85ba
#
_cell.length_a   1.000
_cell.length_b   1.000
_cell.length_c   1.000
_cell.angle_alpha   90.00
_cell.angle_beta   90.00
_cell.angle_gamma   90.00
#
_symmetry.space_group_name_H-M   'P 1'
#
loop_
_entity.id
_entity.type
_entity.pdbx_description
1 polymer ?
#
loop_
_entity_poly.entity_id
_entity_poly.type
_entity_poly.pdbx_seq_one_letter_code
_entity_poly.pdbx_strand_id
1 'polypeptide(L)'
;NKAKEYIKNGDIFQVVPSQRFETKYNLKAVNLYRSLRRLNPSPYLVNLNFDKIGLVASSPELMVQLRNKKVTIRPIAGTRKRGKNASEDLYLSNELLNDKKELAEHLMLLDLGRNDVGRVAKKGTVSVTEKMIIEYYSHVMHIVSNVEGKIDNNLDALDALMAGFPAGTVSGAPKIRAMEIIEELENLNRSFYAGCMGYFDSNGDMDTCISLRTGLVKDNKLYIQAGAGIVYDSVPKNEHQEILNKAGALMAAA
;
A
#
# COMPACT_ATOMS: atom_id res chain seq x y z
N ASN A 1 -0.67 20.28 -7.48
CA ASN A 1 -0.43 20.97 -8.76
C ASN A 1 0.95 20.62 -9.31
N LYS A 2 2.03 20.83 -8.54
CA LYS A 2 3.41 20.56 -8.99
C LYS A 2 3.62 19.11 -9.49
N ALA A 3 3.04 18.12 -8.79
CA ALA A 3 3.05 16.72 -9.24
C ALA A 3 2.40 16.53 -10.62
N LYS A 4 1.32 17.26 -10.91
CA LYS A 4 0.65 17.23 -12.23
C LYS A 4 1.50 17.84 -13.35
N GLU A 5 2.39 18.77 -13.03
CA GLU A 5 3.34 19.34 -14.01
C GLU A 5 4.35 18.27 -14.45
N TYR A 6 4.90 17.48 -13.52
CA TYR A 6 5.77 16.36 -13.85
C TYR A 6 5.07 15.31 -14.72
N ILE A 7 3.79 15.01 -14.44
CA ILE A 7 3.00 14.09 -15.27
C ILE A 7 2.80 14.65 -16.69
N LYS A 8 2.46 15.94 -16.82
CA LYS A 8 2.28 16.59 -18.13
C LYS A 8 3.58 16.64 -18.95
N ASN A 9 4.72 16.77 -18.28
CA ASN A 9 6.03 16.78 -18.91
C ASN A 9 6.52 15.39 -19.32
N GLY A 10 5.81 14.33 -18.91
CA GLY A 10 6.15 12.96 -19.23
C GLY A 10 7.21 12.33 -18.29
N ASP A 11 7.52 12.98 -17.17
CA ASP A 11 8.47 12.44 -16.18
C ASP A 11 7.94 11.17 -15.51
N ILE A 12 6.64 11.14 -15.20
CA ILE A 12 5.97 10.06 -14.47
C ILE A 12 4.52 9.88 -14.94
N PHE A 13 3.95 8.71 -14.69
CA PHE A 13 2.52 8.45 -14.85
C PHE A 13 1.75 8.72 -13.56
N GLN A 14 2.38 8.41 -12.41
CA GLN A 14 1.80 8.56 -11.07
C GLN A 14 2.89 8.87 -10.04
N VAL A 15 2.53 9.67 -9.06
CA VAL A 15 3.32 9.88 -7.83
C VAL A 15 2.39 9.92 -6.62
N VAL A 16 2.85 9.38 -5.49
CA VAL A 16 2.06 9.28 -4.25
C VAL A 16 2.66 10.17 -3.16
N PRO A 17 2.42 11.49 -3.19
CA PRO A 17 2.83 12.37 -2.08
C PRO A 17 2.00 12.07 -0.84
N SER A 18 2.59 12.34 0.33
CA SER A 18 1.96 12.07 1.61
C SER A 18 1.98 13.27 2.55
N GLN A 19 1.14 13.20 3.57
CA GLN A 19 1.05 14.17 4.65
C GLN A 19 1.14 13.46 5.99
N ARG A 20 1.93 14.03 6.92
CA ARG A 20 2.01 13.57 8.31
C ARG A 20 1.11 14.41 9.20
N PHE A 21 0.38 13.71 10.08
CA PHE A 21 -0.42 14.27 11.15
C PHE A 21 0.21 13.90 12.48
N GLU A 22 0.11 14.76 13.47
CA GLU A 22 0.50 14.47 14.84
C GLU A 22 -0.57 14.89 15.85
N THR A 23 -0.67 14.13 16.92
CA THR A 23 -1.54 14.46 18.07
C THR A 23 -0.90 14.01 19.38
N LYS A 24 -1.31 14.60 20.51
CA LYS A 24 -0.92 14.12 21.83
C LYS A 24 -1.49 12.72 22.08
N TYR A 25 -0.67 11.83 22.58
CA TYR A 25 -1.07 10.47 22.89
C TYR A 25 -0.26 9.93 24.07
N ASN A 26 -0.90 9.81 25.23
CA ASN A 26 -0.23 9.44 26.48
C ASN A 26 -0.42 7.96 26.85
N LEU A 27 -1.11 7.18 26.01
CA LEU A 27 -1.34 5.77 26.25
C LEU A 27 -0.23 4.91 25.59
N LYS A 28 -0.14 3.65 26.01
CA LYS A 28 0.77 2.69 25.38
C LYS A 28 0.28 2.32 23.99
N ALA A 29 1.22 2.01 23.09
CA ALA A 29 0.91 1.60 21.69
C ALA A 29 -0.08 0.43 21.61
N VAL A 30 -0.04 -0.51 22.55
CA VAL A 30 -1.00 -1.63 22.61
C VAL A 30 -2.46 -1.19 22.77
N ASN A 31 -2.73 -0.05 23.41
CA ASN A 31 -4.10 0.48 23.53
C ASN A 31 -4.60 0.96 22.17
N LEU A 32 -3.77 1.67 21.41
CA LEU A 32 -4.06 2.05 20.05
C LEU A 32 -4.32 0.81 19.17
N TYR A 33 -3.49 -0.22 19.30
CA TYR A 33 -3.66 -1.49 18.57
C TYR A 33 -5.02 -2.13 18.86
N ARG A 34 -5.40 -2.21 20.15
CA ARG A 34 -6.68 -2.81 20.57
C ARG A 34 -7.89 -2.04 20.03
N SER A 35 -7.81 -0.72 19.95
CA SER A 35 -8.83 0.13 19.35
C SER A 35 -8.87 -0.05 17.83
N LEU A 36 -7.72 0.08 17.17
CA LEU A 36 -7.59 0.05 15.72
C LEU A 36 -8.06 -1.29 15.12
N ARG A 37 -7.67 -2.42 15.71
CA ARG A 37 -8.08 -3.74 15.21
C ARG A 37 -9.60 -3.99 15.27
N ARG A 38 -10.33 -3.25 16.10
CA ARG A 38 -11.80 -3.31 16.18
C ARG A 38 -12.46 -2.37 15.18
N LEU A 39 -11.90 -1.18 15.01
CA LEU A 39 -12.46 -0.15 14.12
C LEU A 39 -12.16 -0.44 12.65
N ASN A 40 -10.98 -0.94 12.36
CA ASN A 40 -10.50 -1.16 10.98
C ASN A 40 -9.69 -2.45 10.89
N PRO A 41 -10.31 -3.63 10.98
CA PRO A 41 -9.60 -4.89 10.79
C PRO A 41 -9.09 -4.99 9.35
N SER A 42 -7.85 -5.42 9.18
CA SER A 42 -7.16 -5.62 7.90
C SER A 42 -6.37 -6.92 7.92
N PRO A 43 -5.93 -7.45 6.77
CA PRO A 43 -5.17 -8.70 6.70
C PRO A 43 -3.90 -8.70 7.57
N TYR A 44 -3.26 -7.55 7.73
CA TYR A 44 -2.04 -7.41 8.52
C TYR A 44 -2.28 -6.50 9.73
N LEU A 45 -2.40 -7.11 10.89
CA LEU A 45 -2.53 -6.41 12.17
C LEU A 45 -1.20 -6.53 12.91
N VAL A 46 -0.53 -5.39 13.12
CA VAL A 46 0.83 -5.35 13.65
C VAL A 46 0.90 -4.47 14.90
N ASN A 47 1.60 -4.96 15.92
CA ASN A 47 1.97 -4.18 17.10
C ASN A 47 3.43 -4.50 17.46
N LEU A 48 4.33 -3.59 17.09
CA LEU A 48 5.75 -3.68 17.38
C LEU A 48 6.09 -2.69 18.48
N ASN A 49 6.68 -3.19 19.56
CA ASN A 49 7.08 -2.37 20.68
C ASN A 49 8.59 -2.43 20.85
N PHE A 50 9.23 -1.33 20.54
CA PHE A 50 10.65 -1.10 20.78
C PHE A 50 10.76 -0.11 21.95
N ASP A 51 11.62 -0.30 22.88
CA ASP A 51 11.78 0.44 24.13
C ASP A 51 11.10 1.85 24.19
N LYS A 52 11.44 2.75 23.27
CA LYS A 52 10.93 4.13 23.20
C LYS A 52 9.93 4.38 22.07
N ILE A 53 9.64 3.38 21.24
CA ILE A 53 8.85 3.53 20.02
C ILE A 53 7.85 2.39 19.93
N GLY A 54 6.57 2.71 19.72
CA GLY A 54 5.55 1.74 19.38
C GLY A 54 5.04 1.96 17.97
N LEU A 55 5.07 0.91 17.12
CA LEU A 55 4.45 0.92 15.80
C LEU A 55 3.18 0.06 15.85
N VAL A 56 2.07 0.65 15.42
CA VAL A 56 0.76 -0.02 15.36
C VAL A 56 0.20 0.12 13.96
N ALA A 57 -0.13 -0.99 13.34
CA ALA A 57 -0.66 -0.98 11.98
C ALA A 57 -1.89 -1.88 11.82
N SER A 58 -2.75 -1.47 10.89
CA SER A 58 -3.79 -2.27 10.27
C SER A 58 -3.64 -2.12 8.75
N SER A 59 -2.60 -2.80 8.20
CA SER A 59 -2.27 -2.68 6.80
C SER A 59 -3.14 -3.60 5.93
N PRO A 60 -3.72 -3.07 4.84
CA PRO A 60 -4.53 -3.87 3.93
C PRO A 60 -3.70 -4.58 2.86
N GLU A 61 -2.42 -4.24 2.70
CA GLU A 61 -1.69 -4.53 1.47
C GLU A 61 -0.39 -5.29 1.71
N LEU A 62 -0.25 -6.39 0.99
CA LEU A 62 0.98 -7.16 0.89
C LEU A 62 2.09 -6.31 0.27
N MET A 63 3.31 -6.32 0.87
CA MET A 63 4.50 -5.78 0.21
C MET A 63 5.08 -6.82 -0.74
N VAL A 64 5.67 -7.87 -0.18
CA VAL A 64 6.18 -9.05 -0.89
C VAL A 64 6.02 -10.27 0.01
N GLN A 65 5.61 -11.38 -0.57
CA GLN A 65 5.60 -12.67 0.10
C GLN A 65 6.51 -13.65 -0.66
N LEU A 66 7.28 -14.43 0.08
CA LEU A 66 7.98 -15.60 -0.43
C LEU A 66 7.50 -16.82 0.36
N ARG A 67 6.84 -17.75 -0.32
CA ARG A 67 6.41 -19.02 0.29
C ARG A 67 6.71 -20.18 -0.65
N ASN A 68 7.35 -21.20 -0.12
CA ASN A 68 7.70 -22.40 -0.90
C ASN A 68 8.41 -22.05 -2.23
N LYS A 69 9.38 -21.14 -2.18
CA LYS A 69 10.13 -20.61 -3.34
C LYS A 69 9.28 -19.87 -4.36
N LYS A 70 8.10 -19.43 -4.01
CA LYS A 70 7.21 -18.61 -4.85
C LYS A 70 7.14 -17.20 -4.31
N VAL A 71 7.57 -16.23 -5.10
CA VAL A 71 7.44 -14.79 -4.83
C VAL A 71 6.06 -14.35 -5.29
N THR A 72 5.38 -13.59 -4.45
CA THR A 72 4.04 -13.08 -4.72
C THR A 72 3.99 -11.58 -4.44
N ILE A 73 3.39 -10.82 -5.34
CA ILE A 73 2.99 -9.42 -5.17
C ILE A 73 1.51 -9.29 -5.55
N ARG A 74 0.74 -8.56 -4.74
CA ARG A 74 -0.71 -8.37 -4.97
C ARG A 74 -1.03 -6.88 -5.07
N PRO A 75 -0.95 -6.27 -6.26
CA PRO A 75 -1.37 -4.89 -6.44
C PRO A 75 -2.87 -4.74 -6.18
N ILE A 76 -3.21 -3.71 -5.41
CA ILE A 76 -4.58 -3.33 -5.06
C ILE A 76 -4.78 -1.88 -5.52
N ALA A 77 -5.74 -1.65 -6.40
CA ALA A 77 -6.13 -0.31 -6.84
C ALA A 77 -7.61 -0.30 -7.23
N GLY A 78 -8.16 0.90 -7.35
CA GLY A 78 -9.59 1.06 -7.56
C GLY A 78 -10.39 0.78 -6.29
N THR A 79 -11.29 1.67 -5.94
CA THR A 79 -12.04 1.57 -4.68
C THR A 79 -13.47 2.01 -4.88
N ARG A 80 -14.41 1.20 -4.35
CA ARG A 80 -15.81 1.62 -4.12
C ARG A 80 -16.20 1.27 -2.69
N LYS A 81 -17.12 2.04 -2.13
CA LYS A 81 -17.75 1.69 -0.85
C LYS A 81 -18.62 0.45 -1.02
N ARG A 82 -18.79 -0.29 0.07
CA ARG A 82 -19.77 -1.37 0.11
C ARG A 82 -21.18 -0.82 -0.07
N GLY A 83 -22.00 -1.54 -0.82
CA GLY A 83 -23.42 -1.28 -0.95
C GLY A 83 -24.20 -1.62 0.32
N LYS A 84 -25.43 -1.17 0.40
CA LYS A 84 -26.35 -1.45 1.52
C LYS A 84 -26.86 -2.90 1.52
N ASN A 85 -26.75 -3.57 0.39
CA ASN A 85 -27.17 -4.96 0.17
C ASN A 85 -26.39 -5.61 -0.98
N ALA A 86 -26.56 -6.91 -1.18
CA ALA A 86 -25.84 -7.68 -2.20
C ALA A 86 -26.07 -7.19 -3.64
N SER A 87 -27.26 -6.68 -3.96
CA SER A 87 -27.57 -6.15 -5.30
C SER A 87 -26.83 -4.85 -5.58
N GLU A 88 -26.74 -3.98 -4.58
CA GLU A 88 -25.99 -2.72 -4.70
C GLU A 88 -24.47 -3.01 -4.73
N ASP A 89 -23.97 -3.99 -3.97
CA ASP A 89 -22.57 -4.45 -4.06
C ASP A 89 -22.25 -4.94 -5.48
N LEU A 90 -23.13 -5.74 -6.07
CA LEU A 90 -22.96 -6.24 -7.44
C LEU A 90 -22.96 -5.09 -8.47
N TYR A 91 -23.84 -4.12 -8.31
CA TYR A 91 -23.89 -2.96 -9.17
C TYR A 91 -22.58 -2.14 -9.09
N LEU A 92 -22.13 -1.83 -7.87
CA LEU A 92 -20.89 -1.05 -7.64
C LEU A 92 -19.63 -1.80 -8.11
N SER A 93 -19.60 -3.13 -7.95
CA SER A 93 -18.48 -3.93 -8.46
C SER A 93 -18.43 -3.94 -9.99
N ASN A 94 -19.57 -4.04 -10.66
CA ASN A 94 -19.65 -3.96 -12.12
C ASN A 94 -19.30 -2.55 -12.62
N GLU A 95 -19.74 -1.51 -11.93
CA GLU A 95 -19.38 -0.12 -12.26
C GLU A 95 -17.86 0.06 -12.15
N LEU A 96 -17.23 -0.43 -11.06
CA LEU A 96 -15.79 -0.36 -10.86
C LEU A 96 -15.01 -1.10 -11.96
N LEU A 97 -15.45 -2.31 -12.35
CA LEU A 97 -14.83 -3.09 -13.43
C LEU A 97 -15.04 -2.52 -14.83
N ASN A 98 -15.90 -1.52 -15.01
CA ASN A 98 -16.11 -0.79 -16.24
C ASN A 98 -15.51 0.63 -16.23
N ASP A 99 -14.95 1.07 -15.10
CA ASP A 99 -14.30 2.36 -14.97
C ASP A 99 -12.92 2.33 -15.65
N LYS A 100 -12.83 2.94 -16.82
CA LYS A 100 -11.60 2.95 -17.64
C LYS A 100 -10.40 3.56 -16.92
N LYS A 101 -10.62 4.55 -16.05
CA LYS A 101 -9.56 5.21 -15.30
C LYS A 101 -9.00 4.25 -14.24
N GLU A 102 -9.88 3.64 -13.45
CA GLU A 102 -9.49 2.69 -12.40
C GLU A 102 -8.78 1.47 -12.99
N LEU A 103 -9.29 0.95 -14.13
CA LEU A 103 -8.65 -0.15 -14.84
C LEU A 103 -7.26 0.21 -15.41
N ALA A 104 -7.08 1.43 -15.94
CA ALA A 104 -5.79 1.89 -16.44
C ALA A 104 -4.77 2.05 -15.30
N GLU A 105 -5.18 2.61 -14.16
CA GLU A 105 -4.35 2.72 -12.97
C GLU A 105 -3.97 1.34 -12.43
N HIS A 106 -4.93 0.43 -12.33
CA HIS A 106 -4.66 -0.94 -11.89
C HIS A 106 -3.72 -1.69 -12.83
N LEU A 107 -3.89 -1.52 -14.15
CA LEU A 107 -3.00 -2.14 -15.14
C LEU A 107 -1.54 -1.66 -15.00
N MET A 108 -1.34 -0.38 -14.74
CA MET A 108 -0.02 0.19 -14.47
C MET A 108 0.62 -0.46 -13.23
N LEU A 109 -0.12 -0.61 -12.13
CA LEU A 109 0.37 -1.26 -10.91
C LEU A 109 0.60 -2.77 -11.10
N LEU A 110 -0.23 -3.43 -11.89
CA LEU A 110 -0.05 -4.83 -12.28
C LEU A 110 1.24 -5.03 -13.07
N ASP A 111 1.51 -4.16 -14.04
CA ASP A 111 2.76 -4.23 -14.84
C ASP A 111 3.99 -3.93 -13.97
N LEU A 112 3.88 -2.99 -13.03
CA LEU A 112 4.93 -2.73 -12.04
C LEU A 112 5.19 -3.98 -11.16
N GLY A 113 4.15 -4.64 -10.65
CA GLY A 113 4.27 -5.88 -9.89
C GLY A 113 4.89 -7.02 -10.71
N ARG A 114 4.53 -7.15 -11.99
CA ARG A 114 5.17 -8.11 -12.92
C ARG A 114 6.65 -7.83 -13.08
N ASN A 115 7.03 -6.57 -13.22
CA ASN A 115 8.43 -6.16 -13.34
C ASN A 115 9.20 -6.45 -12.03
N ASP A 116 8.64 -6.13 -10.88
CA ASP A 116 9.26 -6.36 -9.57
C ASP A 116 9.48 -7.86 -9.32
N VAL A 117 8.47 -8.72 -9.56
CA VAL A 117 8.61 -10.18 -9.49
C VAL A 117 9.62 -10.69 -10.51
N GLY A 118 9.61 -10.12 -11.74
CA GLY A 118 10.49 -10.52 -12.83
C GLY A 118 11.98 -10.32 -12.55
N ARG A 119 12.33 -9.40 -11.66
CA ARG A 119 13.73 -9.13 -11.26
C ARG A 119 14.36 -10.27 -10.48
N VAL A 120 13.56 -11.08 -9.79
CA VAL A 120 14.04 -12.16 -8.91
C VAL A 120 13.51 -13.53 -9.30
N ALA A 121 12.55 -13.61 -10.19
CA ALA A 121 11.98 -14.87 -10.63
C ALA A 121 12.81 -15.52 -11.74
N LYS A 122 12.80 -16.85 -11.78
CA LYS A 122 13.33 -17.62 -12.91
C LYS A 122 12.65 -17.19 -14.20
N LYS A 123 13.40 -17.05 -15.26
CA LYS A 123 12.88 -16.69 -16.60
C LYS A 123 11.71 -17.59 -17.00
N GLY A 124 10.64 -16.98 -17.48
CA GLY A 124 9.44 -17.67 -17.96
C GLY A 124 8.50 -18.19 -16.84
N THR A 125 8.76 -17.87 -15.56
CA THR A 125 7.89 -18.32 -14.45
C THR A 125 6.96 -17.24 -13.92
N VAL A 126 7.11 -15.99 -14.34
CA VAL A 126 6.22 -14.91 -13.93
C VAL A 126 4.85 -15.11 -14.57
N SER A 127 3.82 -15.16 -13.76
CA SER A 127 2.43 -15.33 -14.19
C SER A 127 1.50 -14.42 -13.38
N VAL A 128 0.42 -13.99 -14.03
CA VAL A 128 -0.71 -13.32 -13.38
C VAL A 128 -1.77 -14.39 -13.12
N THR A 129 -1.86 -14.85 -11.88
CA THR A 129 -2.76 -15.95 -11.50
C THR A 129 -4.18 -15.48 -11.23
N GLU A 130 -4.34 -14.21 -10.81
CA GLU A 130 -5.61 -13.51 -10.72
C GLU A 130 -5.46 -12.15 -11.38
N LYS A 131 -6.40 -11.77 -12.25
CA LYS A 131 -6.33 -10.52 -13.00
C LYS A 131 -7.60 -9.70 -12.82
N MET A 132 -7.47 -8.53 -12.18
CA MET A 132 -8.55 -7.55 -12.03
C MET A 132 -9.83 -8.16 -11.44
N ILE A 133 -9.70 -8.92 -10.37
CA ILE A 133 -10.85 -9.46 -9.61
C ILE A 133 -11.32 -8.44 -8.56
N ILE A 134 -12.60 -8.53 -8.17
CA ILE A 134 -13.11 -7.73 -7.05
C ILE A 134 -12.94 -8.51 -5.75
N GLU A 135 -12.28 -7.87 -4.78
CA GLU A 135 -12.27 -8.32 -3.39
C GLU A 135 -13.11 -7.41 -2.52
N TYR A 136 -13.96 -8.04 -1.69
CA TYR A 136 -14.86 -7.33 -0.77
C TYR A 136 -14.26 -7.32 0.62
N TYR A 137 -14.08 -6.10 1.16
CA TYR A 137 -13.66 -5.85 2.53
C TYR A 137 -14.84 -5.36 3.37
N SER A 138 -14.64 -5.08 4.65
CA SER A 138 -15.72 -4.68 5.55
C SER A 138 -16.45 -3.40 5.11
N HIS A 139 -15.72 -2.41 4.59
CA HIS A 139 -16.27 -1.09 4.24
C HIS A 139 -16.10 -0.69 2.78
N VAL A 140 -15.24 -1.38 2.06
CA VAL A 140 -14.89 -1.08 0.67
C VAL A 140 -14.73 -2.35 -0.14
N MET A 141 -14.71 -2.22 -1.46
CA MET A 141 -14.27 -3.23 -2.40
C MET A 141 -13.15 -2.66 -3.27
N HIS A 142 -12.25 -3.51 -3.71
CA HIS A 142 -11.09 -3.14 -4.52
C HIS A 142 -10.93 -4.04 -5.74
N ILE A 143 -10.29 -3.51 -6.78
CA ILE A 143 -9.72 -4.33 -7.85
C ILE A 143 -8.38 -4.88 -7.36
N VAL A 144 -8.21 -6.18 -7.47
CA VAL A 144 -7.00 -6.90 -7.04
C VAL A 144 -6.47 -7.76 -8.18
N SER A 145 -5.16 -7.84 -8.30
CA SER A 145 -4.49 -8.84 -9.15
C SER A 145 -3.44 -9.58 -8.32
N ASN A 146 -3.08 -10.79 -8.77
CA ASN A 146 -2.04 -11.58 -8.12
C ASN A 146 -0.96 -11.93 -9.13
N VAL A 147 0.28 -11.55 -8.82
CA VAL A 147 1.46 -11.84 -9.63
C VAL A 147 2.36 -12.77 -8.88
N GLU A 148 2.74 -13.86 -9.50
CA GLU A 148 3.59 -14.88 -8.92
C GLU A 148 4.76 -15.22 -9.82
N GLY A 149 5.87 -15.65 -9.21
CA GLY A 149 7.04 -16.16 -9.91
C GLY A 149 7.84 -17.09 -9.03
N LYS A 150 8.48 -18.10 -9.59
CA LYS A 150 9.40 -18.96 -8.86
C LYS A 150 10.73 -18.23 -8.67
N ILE A 151 11.19 -18.02 -7.43
CA ILE A 151 12.46 -17.32 -7.15
C ILE A 151 13.64 -18.06 -7.80
N ASP A 152 14.63 -17.31 -8.29
CA ASP A 152 15.87 -17.91 -8.78
C ASP A 152 16.61 -18.66 -7.65
N ASN A 153 17.34 -19.71 -7.98
CA ASN A 153 17.98 -20.56 -6.98
C ASN A 153 19.09 -19.86 -6.20
N ASN A 154 19.66 -18.80 -6.77
CA ASN A 154 20.77 -18.04 -6.19
C ASN A 154 20.30 -16.84 -5.37
N LEU A 155 18.98 -16.62 -5.28
CA LEU A 155 18.37 -15.50 -4.58
C LEU A 155 17.55 -15.99 -3.38
N ASP A 156 17.41 -15.11 -2.39
CA ASP A 156 16.71 -15.39 -1.13
C ASP A 156 15.53 -14.45 -0.87
N ALA A 157 14.98 -14.52 0.33
CA ALA A 157 13.83 -13.72 0.72
C ALA A 157 14.15 -12.22 0.80
N LEU A 158 15.39 -11.86 1.15
CA LEU A 158 15.81 -10.46 1.19
C LEU A 158 15.91 -9.88 -0.23
N ASP A 159 16.43 -10.64 -1.18
CA ASP A 159 16.46 -10.26 -2.60
C ASP A 159 15.03 -10.03 -3.12
N ALA A 160 14.10 -10.93 -2.78
CA ALA A 160 12.69 -10.80 -3.14
C ALA A 160 12.07 -9.53 -2.56
N LEU A 161 12.33 -9.21 -1.29
CA LEU A 161 11.86 -7.98 -0.67
C LEU A 161 12.44 -6.74 -1.35
N MET A 162 13.75 -6.71 -1.58
CA MET A 162 14.43 -5.57 -2.22
C MET A 162 13.97 -5.33 -3.66
N ALA A 163 13.53 -6.36 -4.38
CA ALA A 163 12.99 -6.22 -5.73
C ALA A 163 11.64 -5.48 -5.74
N GLY A 164 10.76 -5.75 -4.76
CA GLY A 164 9.45 -5.11 -4.66
C GLY A 164 9.45 -3.79 -3.89
N PHE A 165 10.49 -3.52 -3.09
CA PHE A 165 10.57 -2.34 -2.23
C PHE A 165 11.11 -1.10 -2.96
N PRO A 166 10.55 0.11 -2.68
CA PRO A 166 9.26 0.33 -2.06
C PRO A 166 8.10 -0.02 -3.02
N ALA A 167 6.91 -0.30 -2.48
CA ALA A 167 5.75 -0.60 -3.31
C ALA A 167 5.36 0.57 -4.21
N GLY A 168 4.92 0.28 -5.43
CA GLY A 168 4.47 1.28 -6.38
C GLY A 168 3.23 2.06 -5.93
N THR A 169 2.35 1.40 -5.18
CA THR A 169 1.13 1.98 -4.61
C THR A 169 1.38 3.09 -3.57
N VAL A 170 2.62 3.23 -3.09
CA VAL A 170 3.03 4.27 -2.15
C VAL A 170 4.18 5.15 -2.66
N SER A 171 4.72 4.86 -3.83
CA SER A 171 5.76 5.65 -4.51
C SER A 171 5.25 6.25 -5.82
N GLY A 172 5.03 5.45 -6.81
CA GLY A 172 4.54 5.83 -8.13
C GLY A 172 5.22 5.08 -9.25
N ALA A 173 5.01 5.54 -10.49
CA ALA A 173 5.51 4.92 -11.70
C ALA A 173 5.99 5.98 -12.72
N PRO A 174 7.20 5.87 -13.29
CA PRO A 174 8.30 4.96 -12.93
C PRO A 174 8.83 5.17 -11.51
N LYS A 175 9.16 4.08 -10.82
CA LYS A 175 9.40 4.07 -9.35
C LYS A 175 10.51 5.04 -8.91
N ILE A 176 11.67 5.02 -9.58
CA ILE A 176 12.83 5.84 -9.18
C ILE A 176 12.50 7.32 -9.33
N ARG A 177 11.98 7.73 -10.49
CA ARG A 177 11.62 9.13 -10.73
C ARG A 177 10.53 9.61 -9.80
N ALA A 178 9.54 8.77 -9.49
CA ALA A 178 8.52 9.10 -8.51
C ALA A 178 9.10 9.34 -7.11
N MET A 179 10.09 8.54 -6.67
CA MET A 179 10.78 8.76 -5.40
C MET A 179 11.58 10.07 -5.35
N GLU A 180 12.28 10.44 -6.44
CA GLU A 180 12.95 11.73 -6.55
C GLU A 180 11.97 12.90 -6.39
N ILE A 181 10.82 12.82 -7.08
CA ILE A 181 9.77 13.84 -7.00
C ILE A 181 9.16 13.92 -5.59
N ILE A 182 8.99 12.78 -4.92
CA ILE A 182 8.52 12.73 -3.53
C ILE A 182 9.50 13.49 -2.62
N GLU A 183 10.80 13.24 -2.75
CA GLU A 183 11.84 13.95 -1.98
C GLU A 183 11.82 15.45 -2.23
N GLU A 184 11.53 15.88 -3.45
CA GLU A 184 11.40 17.31 -3.80
C GLU A 184 10.12 17.97 -3.22
N LEU A 185 9.03 17.19 -3.10
CA LEU A 185 7.71 17.73 -2.73
C LEU A 185 7.38 17.61 -1.24
N GLU A 186 7.93 16.62 -0.55
CA GLU A 186 7.69 16.40 0.86
C GLU A 186 8.72 17.16 1.71
N ASN A 187 8.24 17.85 2.76
CA ASN A 187 9.10 18.62 3.66
C ASN A 187 9.73 17.78 4.78
N LEU A 188 9.39 16.49 4.85
CA LEU A 188 9.78 15.58 5.93
C LEU A 188 10.08 14.19 5.37
N ASN A 189 11.15 13.59 5.85
CA ASN A 189 11.46 12.20 5.56
C ASN A 189 10.33 11.28 6.05
N ARG A 190 9.97 10.28 5.26
CA ARG A 190 8.82 9.38 5.52
C ARG A 190 8.98 8.52 6.76
N SER A 191 10.22 8.24 7.19
CA SER A 191 10.51 7.37 8.31
C SER A 191 9.89 5.97 8.09
N PHE A 192 8.93 5.55 8.93
CA PHE A 192 8.25 4.25 8.83
C PHE A 192 7.21 4.17 7.70
N TYR A 193 6.64 5.30 7.27
CA TYR A 193 5.58 5.33 6.26
C TYR A 193 6.10 4.84 4.90
N ALA A 194 5.30 4.02 4.22
CA ALA A 194 5.65 3.36 2.95
C ALA A 194 6.81 2.35 3.05
N GLY A 195 7.29 2.06 4.26
CA GLY A 195 8.20 0.96 4.54
C GLY A 195 7.49 -0.39 4.54
N CYS A 196 8.11 -1.39 5.14
CA CYS A 196 7.50 -2.70 5.31
C CYS A 196 7.60 -3.21 6.75
N MET A 197 6.67 -4.09 7.11
CA MET A 197 6.66 -4.83 8.36
C MET A 197 6.31 -6.27 8.06
N GLY A 198 6.95 -7.21 8.76
CA GLY A 198 6.69 -8.62 8.55
C GLY A 198 7.70 -9.51 9.26
N TYR A 199 7.86 -10.71 8.74
CA TYR A 199 8.79 -11.69 9.32
C TYR A 199 9.47 -12.53 8.23
N PHE A 200 10.64 -13.04 8.60
CA PHE A 200 11.36 -14.08 7.89
C PHE A 200 11.35 -15.32 8.81
N ASP A 201 11.09 -16.48 8.25
CA ASP A 201 11.09 -17.70 9.03
C ASP A 201 12.36 -18.55 8.81
N SER A 202 12.50 -19.61 9.61
CA SER A 202 13.66 -20.49 9.54
C SER A 202 13.74 -21.35 8.28
N ASN A 203 12.66 -21.47 7.50
CA ASN A 203 12.63 -22.21 6.24
C ASN A 203 13.01 -21.33 5.04
N GLY A 204 13.28 -20.03 5.29
CA GLY A 204 13.57 -19.05 4.27
C GLY A 204 12.32 -18.44 3.62
N ASP A 205 11.14 -18.70 4.15
CA ASP A 205 9.92 -18.03 3.75
C ASP A 205 9.83 -16.63 4.39
N MET A 206 9.05 -15.77 3.77
CA MET A 206 8.85 -14.37 4.22
C MET A 206 7.42 -13.93 3.93
N ASP A 207 6.86 -13.15 4.87
CA ASP A 207 5.59 -12.46 4.66
C ASP A 207 5.69 -11.03 5.18
N THR A 208 5.45 -10.04 4.30
CA THR A 208 5.62 -8.63 4.63
C THR A 208 4.46 -7.80 4.11
N CYS A 209 4.03 -6.81 4.87
CA CYS A 209 3.03 -5.83 4.45
C CYS A 209 3.63 -4.43 4.29
N ILE A 210 2.97 -3.60 3.51
CA ILE A 210 3.32 -2.19 3.38
C ILE A 210 2.97 -1.47 4.68
N SER A 211 3.86 -0.59 5.15
CA SER A 211 3.61 0.26 6.32
C SER A 211 2.60 1.36 5.99
N LEU A 212 1.35 0.96 5.86
CA LEU A 212 0.16 1.78 5.65
C LEU A 212 -0.78 1.70 6.84
N ARG A 213 -1.64 2.69 7.03
CA ARG A 213 -2.56 2.75 8.18
C ARG A 213 -1.80 2.45 9.47
N THR A 214 -0.62 3.07 9.59
CA THR A 214 0.34 2.83 10.67
C THR A 214 0.46 4.08 11.52
N GLY A 215 0.36 3.91 12.83
CA GLY A 215 0.64 4.94 13.82
C GLY A 215 1.98 4.68 14.51
N LEU A 216 2.80 5.71 14.63
CA LEU A 216 4.00 5.72 15.45
C LEU A 216 3.71 6.43 16.77
N VAL A 217 3.79 5.69 17.87
CA VAL A 217 3.70 6.24 19.23
C VAL A 217 5.12 6.49 19.75
N LYS A 218 5.44 7.73 19.99
CA LYS A 218 6.76 8.16 20.47
C LYS A 218 6.64 9.50 21.21
N ASP A 219 7.36 9.67 22.30
CA ASP A 219 7.46 10.94 23.07
C ASP A 219 6.09 11.58 23.41
N ASN A 220 5.14 10.76 23.89
CA ASN A 220 3.76 11.15 24.18
C ASN A 220 3.00 11.76 23.00
N LYS A 221 3.39 11.38 21.79
CA LYS A 221 2.73 11.76 20.55
C LYS A 221 2.40 10.54 19.71
N LEU A 222 1.35 10.66 18.93
CA LEU A 222 1.00 9.75 17.85
C LEU A 222 1.23 10.47 16.51
N TYR A 223 2.03 9.84 15.67
CA TYR A 223 2.27 10.27 14.28
C TYR A 223 1.55 9.33 13.34
N ILE A 224 0.79 9.89 12.42
CA ILE A 224 0.04 9.18 11.38
C ILE A 224 0.46 9.79 10.04
N GLN A 225 0.72 8.95 9.04
CA GLN A 225 1.03 9.43 7.69
C GLN A 225 0.16 8.71 6.67
N ALA A 226 -0.35 9.47 5.70
CA ALA A 226 -1.17 8.96 4.62
C ALA A 226 -0.87 9.73 3.33
N GLY A 227 -0.99 9.06 2.18
CA GLY A 227 -0.78 9.63 0.86
C GLY A 227 -1.91 9.29 -0.10
N ALA A 228 -1.98 10.05 -1.19
CA ALA A 228 -2.89 9.82 -2.31
C ALA A 228 -2.11 9.78 -3.63
N GLY A 229 -2.54 8.92 -4.54
CA GLY A 229 -1.95 8.79 -5.86
C GLY A 229 -2.36 9.94 -6.77
N ILE A 230 -1.41 10.72 -7.23
CA ILE A 230 -1.66 11.80 -8.18
C ILE A 230 -1.43 11.29 -9.60
N VAL A 231 -2.45 11.36 -10.40
CA VAL A 231 -2.47 11.06 -11.84
C VAL A 231 -2.93 12.28 -12.64
N TYR A 232 -2.93 12.18 -13.96
CA TYR A 232 -3.27 13.32 -14.86
C TYR A 232 -4.61 13.99 -14.50
N ASP A 233 -5.65 13.20 -14.25
CA ASP A 233 -7.01 13.67 -13.96
C ASP A 233 -7.27 13.99 -12.47
N SER A 234 -6.27 13.84 -11.61
CA SER A 234 -6.41 14.12 -10.17
C SER A 234 -6.86 15.56 -9.90
N VAL A 235 -7.81 15.69 -8.98
CA VAL A 235 -8.32 16.98 -8.48
C VAL A 235 -7.76 17.20 -7.07
N PRO A 236 -6.95 18.23 -6.81
CA PRO A 236 -6.25 18.42 -5.54
C PRO A 236 -7.14 18.33 -4.29
N LYS A 237 -8.34 18.85 -4.34
CA LYS A 237 -9.30 18.81 -3.22
C LYS A 237 -9.75 17.38 -2.91
N ASN A 238 -9.97 16.58 -3.94
CA ASN A 238 -10.41 15.18 -3.77
C ASN A 238 -9.27 14.32 -3.20
N GLU A 239 -8.04 14.51 -3.71
CA GLU A 239 -6.87 13.80 -3.22
C GLU A 239 -6.54 14.15 -1.76
N HIS A 240 -6.69 15.42 -1.39
CA HIS A 240 -6.56 15.83 0.02
C HIS A 240 -7.62 15.18 0.90
N GLN A 241 -8.88 15.12 0.45
CA GLN A 241 -9.94 14.43 1.20
C GLN A 241 -9.66 12.93 1.33
N GLU A 242 -9.07 12.31 0.31
CA GLU A 242 -8.66 10.90 0.37
C GLU A 242 -7.58 10.68 1.44
N ILE A 243 -6.58 11.57 1.54
CA ILE A 243 -5.56 11.52 2.60
C ILE A 243 -6.22 11.57 3.98
N LEU A 244 -7.17 12.49 4.20
CA LEU A 244 -7.92 12.59 5.46
C LEU A 244 -8.71 11.31 5.76
N ASN A 245 -9.37 10.75 4.77
CA ASN A 245 -10.13 9.50 4.91
C ASN A 245 -9.20 8.32 5.28
N LYS A 246 -8.02 8.23 4.65
CA LYS A 246 -7.02 7.20 4.92
C LYS A 246 -6.42 7.31 6.32
N ALA A 247 -6.27 8.51 6.86
CA ALA A 247 -5.82 8.74 8.23
C ALA A 247 -6.94 8.54 9.28
N GLY A 248 -8.19 8.65 8.87
CA GLY A 248 -9.37 8.75 9.74
C GLY A 248 -9.54 7.59 10.73
N ALA A 249 -9.29 6.34 10.30
CA ALA A 249 -9.41 5.18 11.18
C ALA A 249 -8.41 5.21 12.35
N LEU A 250 -7.17 5.64 12.09
CA LEU A 250 -6.15 5.81 13.13
C LEU A 250 -6.45 6.98 14.06
N MET A 251 -6.95 8.08 13.49
CA MET A 251 -7.37 9.25 14.29
C MET A 251 -8.54 8.90 15.20
N ALA A 252 -9.51 8.11 14.72
CA ALA A 252 -10.65 7.66 15.52
C ALA A 252 -10.28 6.60 16.57
N ALA A 253 -9.19 5.87 16.36
CA ALA A 253 -8.68 4.86 17.29
C ALA A 253 -7.87 5.46 18.45
N ALA A 254 -7.35 6.68 18.27
CA ALA A 254 -6.52 7.40 19.23
C ALA A 254 -7.35 8.09 20.32
#